data_fbccfd29ae6b5c81ab2b79e38e81c7c3
#
_entry.id   fbccfd29ae6b5c81ab2b79e38e81c7c3
#
_cell.length_a   1.000
_cell.length_b   1.000
_cell.length_c   1.000
_cell.angle_alpha   90.00
_cell.angle_beta   90.00
_cell.angle_gamma   90.00
#
_symmetry.space_group_name_H-M   'P 1'
#
loop_
_entity.id
_entity.type
_entity.pdbx_description
1 polymer ?
#
loop_
_entity_poly.entity_id
_entity_poly.type
_entity_poly.pdbx_seq_one_letter_code
_entity_poly.pdbx_strand_id
1 'polypeptide(L)'
;MRVNVIKGDRCTGKTTQLQAIQEELKAQGIEVPIIIGERFTTPYFLNLISDQVLAGATHFLADDCTQFQIKAVQDLVAQGRNARLPITFIAHLVRQA
;
A
#
# COMPACT_ATOMS: atom_id res chain seq x y z
N MET A 1 8.15 1.65 8.51
CA MET A 1 7.08 1.70 7.50
C MET A 1 5.83 2.33 8.09
N ARG A 2 5.19 3.16 7.33
CA ARG A 2 3.90 3.74 7.70
C ARG A 2 2.81 3.17 6.80
N VAL A 3 1.62 2.99 7.35
CA VAL A 3 0.48 2.49 6.58
C VAL A 3 -0.63 3.54 6.58
N ASN A 4 -1.03 3.95 5.38
CA ASN A 4 -2.15 4.86 5.19
C ASN A 4 -3.31 4.06 4.61
N VAL A 5 -4.35 3.82 5.42
CA VAL A 5 -5.52 3.05 5.00
C VAL A 5 -6.63 4.01 4.60
N ILE A 6 -7.04 3.92 3.33
CA ILE A 6 -8.15 4.71 2.81
C ILE A 6 -9.41 3.86 2.89
N LYS A 7 -10.33 4.25 3.75
CA LYS A 7 -11.59 3.54 4.02
C LYS A 7 -12.76 4.37 3.52
N GLY A 8 -13.89 3.72 3.31
CA GLY A 8 -15.13 4.37 2.95
C GLY A 8 -16.07 3.38 2.28
N ASP A 9 -17.30 3.80 2.10
CA ASP A 9 -18.29 3.01 1.41
C ASP A 9 -18.06 3.06 -0.10
N ARG A 10 -18.82 2.25 -0.82
CA ARG A 10 -18.84 2.27 -2.27
C ARG A 10 -19.15 3.70 -2.77
N CYS A 11 -18.47 4.13 -3.81
CA CYS A 11 -18.67 5.45 -4.43
C CYS A 11 -18.22 6.64 -3.56
N THR A 12 -17.30 6.44 -2.63
CA THR A 12 -16.74 7.54 -1.82
C THR A 12 -15.48 8.17 -2.42
N GLY A 13 -15.10 7.77 -3.63
CA GLY A 13 -13.92 8.33 -4.29
C GLY A 13 -12.58 7.79 -3.78
N LYS A 14 -12.56 6.60 -3.18
CA LYS A 14 -11.33 5.99 -2.66
C LYS A 14 -10.27 5.78 -3.74
N THR A 15 -10.68 5.22 -4.87
CA THR A 15 -9.78 5.01 -6.00
C THR A 15 -9.25 6.33 -6.54
N THR A 16 -10.11 7.34 -6.60
CA THR A 16 -9.72 8.69 -7.03
C THR A 16 -8.67 9.28 -6.10
N GLN A 17 -8.82 9.08 -4.78
CA GLN A 17 -7.83 9.53 -3.81
C GLN A 17 -6.48 8.86 -4.03
N LEU A 18 -6.47 7.56 -4.30
CA LEU A 18 -5.25 6.82 -4.57
C LEU A 18 -4.59 7.29 -5.87
N GLN A 19 -5.39 7.54 -6.91
CA GLN A 19 -4.90 8.07 -8.17
C GLN A 19 -4.29 9.47 -8.00
N ALA A 20 -4.89 10.29 -7.16
CA ALA A 20 -4.35 11.62 -6.85
C ALA A 20 -2.98 11.52 -6.18
N ILE A 21 -2.81 10.57 -5.27
CA ILE A 21 -1.50 10.30 -4.64
C ILE A 21 -0.49 9.88 -5.70
N GLN A 22 -0.88 8.99 -6.61
CA GLN A 22 -0.01 8.53 -7.70
C GLN A 22 0.45 9.70 -8.58
N GLU A 23 -0.48 10.58 -8.95
CA GLU A 23 -0.18 11.75 -9.77
C GLU A 23 0.76 12.73 -9.05
N GLU A 24 0.54 12.94 -7.76
CA GLU A 24 1.41 13.79 -6.95
C GLU A 24 2.83 13.24 -6.88
N LEU A 25 2.97 11.93 -6.69
CA LEU A 25 4.28 11.28 -6.69
C LEU A 25 4.95 11.37 -8.05
N LYS A 26 4.19 11.20 -9.11
CA LYS A 26 4.70 11.32 -10.48
C LYS A 26 5.24 12.73 -10.74
N ALA A 27 4.55 13.75 -10.23
CA ALA A 27 5.00 15.13 -10.35
C ALA A 27 6.34 15.36 -9.65
N GLN A 28 6.66 14.54 -8.64
CA GLN A 28 7.94 14.57 -7.92
C GLN A 28 9.00 13.66 -8.56
N GLY A 29 8.69 13.05 -9.70
CA GLY A 29 9.61 12.12 -10.37
C GLY A 29 9.57 10.69 -9.83
N ILE A 30 8.56 10.35 -9.03
CA ILE A 30 8.40 9.03 -8.43
C ILE A 30 7.29 8.28 -9.16
N GLU A 31 7.64 7.22 -9.87
CA GLU A 31 6.67 6.37 -10.57
C GLU A 31 6.35 5.15 -9.72
N VAL A 32 5.08 5.02 -9.31
CA VAL A 32 4.60 3.89 -8.51
C VAL A 32 3.33 3.35 -9.15
N PRO A 33 3.29 2.07 -9.52
CA PRO A 33 2.07 1.48 -10.07
C PRO A 33 1.03 1.25 -8.99
N ILE A 34 -0.25 1.25 -9.37
CA ILE A 34 -1.34 0.87 -8.47
C ILE A 34 -1.57 -0.63 -8.64
N ILE A 35 -1.40 -1.37 -7.54
CA ILE A 35 -1.62 -2.81 -7.47
C ILE A 35 -3.07 -3.06 -7.07
N ILE A 36 -3.70 -4.07 -7.67
CA ILE A 36 -5.06 -4.49 -7.30
C ILE A 36 -4.92 -5.63 -6.29
N GLY A 37 -5.14 -5.31 -5.01
CA GLY A 37 -4.90 -6.25 -3.91
C GLY A 37 -5.73 -7.53 -4.01
N GLU A 38 -6.99 -7.43 -4.43
CA GLU A 38 -7.88 -8.59 -4.56
C GLU A 38 -7.31 -9.69 -5.45
N ARG A 39 -6.44 -9.35 -6.39
CA ARG A 39 -5.86 -10.32 -7.33
C ARG A 39 -4.77 -11.19 -6.71
N PHE A 40 -4.38 -10.91 -5.47
CA PHE A 40 -3.25 -11.57 -4.82
C PHE A 40 -3.67 -12.19 -3.50
N THR A 41 -3.02 -13.30 -3.13
CA THR A 41 -3.15 -13.85 -1.79
C THR A 41 -2.44 -12.93 -0.79
N THR A 42 -2.82 -13.04 0.48
CA THR A 42 -2.19 -12.24 1.53
C THR A 42 -0.67 -12.43 1.61
N PRO A 43 -0.13 -13.66 1.62
CA PRO A 43 1.33 -13.84 1.63
C PRO A 43 2.02 -13.23 0.42
N TYR A 44 1.44 -13.39 -0.76
CA TYR A 44 2.02 -12.82 -1.98
C TYR A 44 2.00 -11.30 -1.93
N PHE A 45 0.92 -10.73 -1.41
CA PHE A 45 0.78 -9.28 -1.25
C PHE A 45 1.89 -8.71 -0.36
N LEU A 46 2.19 -9.38 0.76
CA LEU A 46 3.29 -8.97 1.64
C LEU A 46 4.65 -9.08 0.94
N ASN A 47 4.84 -10.11 0.13
CA ASN A 47 6.06 -10.27 -0.65
C ASN A 47 6.24 -9.14 -1.67
N LEU A 48 5.15 -8.68 -2.29
CA LEU A 48 5.21 -7.55 -3.22
C LEU A 48 5.73 -6.29 -2.53
N ILE A 49 5.27 -6.04 -1.30
CA ILE A 49 5.74 -4.89 -0.52
C ILE A 49 7.23 -5.02 -0.25
N SER A 50 7.67 -6.20 0.20
CA SER A 50 9.09 -6.44 0.48
C SER A 50 9.95 -6.29 -0.76
N ASP A 51 9.49 -6.80 -1.90
CA ASP A 51 10.22 -6.71 -3.16
C ASP A 51 10.39 -5.26 -3.60
N GLN A 52 9.36 -4.45 -3.43
CA GLN A 52 9.44 -3.03 -3.78
C GLN A 52 10.39 -2.27 -2.87
N VAL A 53 10.39 -2.57 -1.58
CA VAL A 53 11.34 -1.97 -0.65
C VAL A 53 12.77 -2.32 -1.05
N LEU A 54 13.04 -3.59 -1.39
CA LEU A 54 14.35 -4.04 -1.83
C LEU A 54 14.78 -3.39 -3.14
N ALA A 55 13.82 -3.05 -3.99
CA ALA A 55 14.08 -2.35 -5.25
C ALA A 55 14.30 -0.83 -5.06
N GLY A 56 14.22 -0.34 -3.83
CA GLY A 56 14.46 1.08 -3.52
C GLY A 56 13.22 1.95 -3.56
N ALA A 57 12.03 1.37 -3.66
CA ALA A 57 10.78 2.13 -3.66
C ALA A 57 10.54 2.79 -2.30
N THR A 58 9.93 3.97 -2.32
CA THR A 58 9.58 4.71 -1.10
C THR A 58 8.08 4.68 -0.81
N HIS A 59 7.28 4.27 -1.79
CA HIS A 59 5.81 4.21 -1.68
C HIS A 59 5.28 2.94 -2.31
N PHE A 60 4.16 2.45 -1.76
CA PHE A 60 3.43 1.31 -2.29
C PHE A 60 1.96 1.71 -2.39
N LEU A 61 1.37 1.57 -3.56
CA LEU A 61 -0.03 1.92 -3.80
C LEU A 61 -0.81 0.66 -4.15
N ALA A 62 -1.86 0.36 -3.39
CA ALA A 62 -2.72 -0.79 -3.66
C ALA A 62 -4.18 -0.40 -3.51
N ASP A 63 -4.97 -0.72 -4.54
CA ASP A 63 -6.41 -0.56 -4.54
C ASP A 63 -7.08 -1.90 -4.24
N ASP A 64 -8.34 -1.85 -3.85
CA ASP A 64 -9.19 -3.03 -3.66
C ASP A 64 -8.54 -4.07 -2.74
N CYS A 65 -7.96 -3.62 -1.63
CA CYS A 65 -7.33 -4.49 -0.64
C CYS A 65 -8.37 -5.15 0.25
N THR A 66 -8.19 -6.44 0.53
CA THR A 66 -9.05 -7.14 1.49
C THR A 66 -8.71 -6.71 2.91
N GLN A 67 -9.65 -6.90 3.83
CA GLN A 67 -9.41 -6.62 5.25
C GLN A 67 -8.26 -7.47 5.81
N PHE A 68 -8.09 -8.69 5.30
CA PHE A 68 -7.01 -9.59 5.72
C PHE A 68 -5.64 -9.06 5.29
N GLN A 69 -5.54 -8.54 4.09
CA GLN A 69 -4.31 -7.93 3.59
C GLN A 69 -3.95 -6.69 4.40
N ILE A 70 -4.91 -5.82 4.65
CA ILE A 70 -4.69 -4.60 5.43
C ILE A 70 -4.25 -4.96 6.85
N LYS A 71 -4.93 -5.91 7.49
CA LYS A 71 -4.58 -6.35 8.84
C LYS A 71 -3.18 -6.95 8.87
N ALA A 72 -2.83 -7.76 7.89
CA ALA A 72 -1.50 -8.38 7.82
C ALA A 72 -0.40 -7.32 7.72
N VAL A 73 -0.61 -6.27 6.93
CA VAL A 73 0.35 -5.17 6.82
C VAL A 73 0.43 -4.39 8.13
N GLN A 74 -0.70 -4.09 8.76
CA GLN A 74 -0.73 -3.40 10.04
C GLN A 74 -0.03 -4.21 11.13
N ASP A 75 -0.24 -5.53 11.16
CA ASP A 75 0.42 -6.41 12.12
C ASP A 75 1.93 -6.44 11.89
N LEU A 76 2.36 -6.42 10.64
CA LEU A 76 3.78 -6.37 10.30
C LEU A 76 4.45 -5.12 10.89
N VAL A 77 3.78 -3.98 10.84
CA VAL A 77 4.25 -2.73 11.43
C VAL A 77 4.23 -2.81 12.96
N ALA A 78 3.12 -3.29 13.53
CA ALA A 78 2.91 -3.33 14.97
C ALA A 78 3.89 -4.28 15.69
N GLN A 79 4.30 -5.37 15.03
CA GLN A 79 5.21 -6.33 15.63
C GLN A 79 6.65 -5.86 15.70
N GLY A 80 6.97 -4.72 15.11
CA GLY A 80 8.33 -4.20 15.10
C GLY A 80 9.33 -5.07 14.34
N ARG A 81 8.86 -6.03 13.56
CA ARG A 81 9.71 -6.91 12.74
C ARG A 81 10.14 -6.28 11.44
N ASN A 82 9.85 -5.03 11.29
CA ASN A 82 10.11 -4.25 10.09
C ASN A 82 11.44 -3.50 10.19
N ALA A 83 12.40 -4.01 10.95
CA ALA A 83 13.72 -3.38 11.09
C ALA A 83 14.42 -3.19 9.73
N ARG A 84 14.06 -4.01 8.74
CA ARG A 84 14.59 -3.91 7.38
C ARG A 84 13.78 -2.97 6.49
N LEU A 85 12.61 -2.50 6.97
CA LEU A 85 11.75 -1.61 6.21
C LEU A 85 12.04 -0.17 6.63
N PRO A 86 12.37 0.73 5.69
CA PRO A 86 12.66 2.12 6.04
C PRO A 86 11.46 2.79 6.71
N ILE A 87 11.71 3.61 7.72
CA ILE A 87 10.69 4.40 8.40
C ILE A 87 9.96 5.30 7.39
N THR A 88 10.67 5.75 6.37
CA THR A 88 10.15 6.63 5.33
C THR A 88 9.28 5.94 4.30
N PHE A 89 9.24 4.60 4.28
CA PHE A 89 8.41 3.85 3.34
C PHE A 89 6.95 3.95 3.76
N ILE A 90 6.07 4.33 2.81
CA ILE A 90 4.64 4.51 3.07
C ILE A 90 3.85 3.59 2.14
N ALA A 91 3.01 2.74 2.73
CA ALA A 91 2.07 1.91 2.00
C ALA A 91 0.68 2.57 2.04
N HIS A 92 0.15 2.93 0.88
CA HIS A 92 -1.20 3.48 0.74
C HIS A 92 -2.13 2.37 0.27
N LEU A 93 -3.06 1.98 1.13
CA LEU A 93 -3.95 0.84 0.89
C LEU A 93 -5.39 1.31 0.86
N VAL A 94 -6.08 1.06 -0.24
CA VAL A 94 -7.52 1.34 -0.37
C VAL A 94 -8.28 0.08 -0.02
N ARG A 95 -9.11 0.17 1.02
CA ARG A 95 -9.90 -0.96 1.49
C ARG A 95 -11.03 -1.28 0.51
N GLN A 96 -11.21 -2.56 0.25
CA GLN A 96 -12.34 -3.08 -0.50
C GLN A 96 -13.65 -2.69 0.19
N ALA A 97 -14.61 -2.28 -0.60
CA ALA A 97 -15.93 -1.86 -0.08
C ALA A 97 -16.76 -3.05 0.42
#